data_e8c8f92f232c65555882c860e2c2dfd1
#
_entry.id   e8c8f92f232c65555882c860e2c2dfd1
#
_cell.length_a   1.000
_cell.length_b   1.000
_cell.length_c   1.000
_cell.angle_alpha   90.00
_cell.angle_beta   90.00
_cell.angle_gamma   90.00
#
_symmetry.space_group_name_H-M   'P 1'
#
loop_
_entity.id
_entity.type
_entity.pdbx_description
1 polymer ?
#
loop_
_entity_poly.entity_id
_entity_poly.type
_entity_poly.pdbx_seq_one_letter_code
_entity_poly.pdbx_strand_id
1 'polypeptide(L)'
;MRPARPGDMRPGRGLLYSRMTMPETFRIVVAKPGLDGHDRGAKIVARALRDAGYEVIYTGLHQTPEQIVETAIQEDADGVGLSCHSGAHMTLFPKVVELLRKQGAADVFVFGGGIIPKEDVPKLQEHGIEKIFTPGTPTSAIVDWLRERLASRRTAGTGA
;
A
#
# COMPACT_ATOMS: atom_id res chain seq x y z
N MET A 1 0.22 0.47 -20.17
CA MET A 1 -1.18 0.36 -19.74
C MET A 1 -1.43 -1.04 -19.18
N ARG A 2 -1.91 -1.13 -17.97
CA ARG A 2 -2.18 -2.45 -17.40
C ARG A 2 -3.53 -2.96 -17.87
N PRO A 3 -3.69 -4.28 -18.00
CA PRO A 3 -4.98 -4.83 -18.39
C PRO A 3 -6.04 -4.59 -17.31
N ALA A 4 -7.30 -4.58 -17.72
CA ALA A 4 -8.41 -4.48 -16.79
C ALA A 4 -8.41 -5.67 -15.83
N ARG A 5 -8.68 -5.41 -14.58
CA ARG A 5 -8.79 -6.42 -13.53
C ARG A 5 -10.24 -6.53 -13.07
N PRO A 6 -10.60 -7.64 -12.44
CA PRO A 6 -11.98 -7.76 -11.94
C PRO A 6 -12.42 -6.56 -11.09
N GLY A 7 -11.51 -5.99 -10.32
CA GLY A 7 -11.80 -4.81 -9.51
C GLY A 7 -12.14 -3.57 -10.32
N ASP A 8 -11.68 -3.48 -11.55
CA ASP A 8 -11.95 -2.33 -12.41
C ASP A 8 -13.42 -2.28 -12.83
N MET A 9 -14.12 -3.38 -12.69
CA MET A 9 -15.54 -3.46 -13.01
C MET A 9 -16.45 -3.05 -11.85
N ARG A 10 -15.87 -2.70 -10.70
CA ARG A 10 -16.64 -2.31 -9.53
C ARG A 10 -17.35 -0.98 -9.78
N PRO A 11 -18.52 -0.81 -9.18
CA PRO A 11 -19.18 0.50 -9.22
C PRO A 11 -18.25 1.58 -8.65
N GLY A 12 -18.19 2.69 -9.32
CA GLY A 12 -17.39 3.83 -8.89
C GLY A 12 -15.95 3.81 -9.34
N ARG A 13 -15.53 2.76 -10.07
CA ARG A 13 -14.14 2.68 -10.51
C ARG A 13 -14.05 2.42 -12.00
N GLY A 14 -13.36 3.29 -12.70
CA GLY A 14 -13.17 3.19 -14.15
C GLY A 14 -14.41 3.51 -14.97
N LEU A 15 -15.52 3.77 -14.36
CA LEU A 15 -16.75 4.08 -15.07
C LEU A 15 -16.95 5.59 -15.17
N LEU A 16 -17.47 6.03 -16.30
CA LEU A 16 -17.73 7.45 -16.54
C LEU A 16 -18.63 8.05 -15.46
N TYR A 17 -19.65 7.33 -15.09
CA TYR A 17 -20.59 7.78 -14.08
C TYR A 17 -19.92 8.08 -12.74
N SER A 18 -18.94 7.25 -12.31
CA SER A 18 -18.26 7.48 -11.04
C SER A 18 -17.41 8.74 -11.06
N ARG A 19 -16.81 9.05 -12.21
CA ARG A 19 -16.02 10.27 -12.35
C ARG A 19 -16.88 11.53 -12.32
N MET A 20 -18.14 11.40 -12.69
CA MET A 20 -19.06 12.54 -12.75
C MET A 20 -19.79 12.78 -11.44
N THR A 21 -20.05 11.74 -10.66
CA THR A 21 -20.94 11.81 -9.52
C THR A 21 -20.29 11.53 -8.18
N MET A 22 -19.15 10.84 -8.15
CA MET A 22 -18.51 10.41 -6.92
C MET A 22 -17.01 10.66 -6.94
N PRO A 23 -16.42 11.06 -5.82
CA PRO A 23 -14.97 11.15 -5.73
C PRO A 23 -14.38 9.75 -5.87
N GLU A 24 -13.21 9.68 -6.49
CA GLU A 24 -12.50 8.43 -6.62
C GLU A 24 -12.02 7.94 -5.26
N THR A 25 -12.31 6.68 -4.94
CA THR A 25 -11.89 6.08 -3.69
C THR A 25 -10.72 5.14 -3.96
N PHE A 26 -9.61 5.38 -3.28
CA PHE A 26 -8.42 4.53 -3.41
C PHE A 26 -8.44 3.43 -2.36
N ARG A 27 -7.87 2.28 -2.73
CA ARG A 27 -7.75 1.12 -1.85
C ARG A 27 -6.31 0.91 -1.42
N ILE A 28 -6.13 0.73 -0.12
CA ILE A 28 -4.81 0.50 0.47
C ILE A 28 -4.87 -0.80 1.26
N VAL A 29 -3.96 -1.70 0.96
CA VAL A 29 -3.78 -2.91 1.78
C VAL A 29 -2.75 -2.58 2.85
N VAL A 30 -3.09 -2.86 4.11
CA VAL A 30 -2.15 -2.73 5.23
C VAL A 30 -1.84 -4.13 5.72
N ALA A 31 -0.57 -4.50 5.72
CA ALA A 31 -0.17 -5.87 5.95
C ALA A 31 1.04 -5.98 6.86
N LYS A 32 1.13 -7.11 7.56
CA LYS A 32 2.29 -7.47 8.37
C LYS A 32 2.89 -8.77 7.83
N PRO A 33 3.96 -8.69 7.05
CA PRO A 33 4.60 -9.90 6.55
C PRO A 33 5.41 -10.59 7.65
N GLY A 34 5.48 -11.91 7.58
CA GLY A 34 6.29 -12.72 8.48
C GLY A 34 5.58 -13.07 9.78
N LEU A 35 6.35 -13.44 10.76
CA LEU A 35 5.85 -14.00 12.04
C LEU A 35 5.75 -12.96 13.16
N ASP A 36 5.92 -11.70 12.84
CA ASP A 36 5.85 -10.60 13.79
C ASP A 36 4.43 -10.43 14.34
N GLY A 37 4.29 -10.50 15.67
CA GLY A 37 3.00 -10.36 16.32
C GLY A 37 2.64 -8.95 16.78
N HIS A 38 3.44 -7.95 16.46
CA HIS A 38 3.24 -6.57 16.91
C HIS A 38 2.33 -5.82 15.93
N ASP A 39 1.02 -5.97 16.08
CA ASP A 39 0.06 -5.44 15.11
C ASP A 39 -0.57 -4.09 15.47
N ARG A 40 -0.31 -3.57 16.65
CA ARG A 40 -0.95 -2.33 17.13
C ARG A 40 -0.70 -1.16 16.17
N GLY A 41 0.55 -0.97 15.75
CA GLY A 41 0.89 0.13 14.84
C GLY A 41 0.18 0.02 13.51
N ALA A 42 0.14 -1.18 12.95
CA ALA A 42 -0.55 -1.41 11.68
C ALA A 42 -2.04 -1.13 11.79
N LYS A 43 -2.66 -1.52 12.89
CA LYS A 43 -4.09 -1.26 13.13
C LYS A 43 -4.39 0.23 13.27
N ILE A 44 -3.52 0.96 13.96
CA ILE A 44 -3.66 2.41 14.13
C ILE A 44 -3.57 3.11 12.77
N VAL A 45 -2.61 2.72 11.95
CA VAL A 45 -2.46 3.26 10.59
C VAL A 45 -3.68 2.93 9.74
N ALA A 46 -4.14 1.69 9.77
CA ALA A 46 -5.32 1.28 9.02
C ALA A 46 -6.54 2.12 9.39
N ARG A 47 -6.74 2.36 10.69
CA ARG A 47 -7.85 3.19 11.16
C ARG A 47 -7.71 4.64 10.68
N ALA A 48 -6.51 5.21 10.79
CA ALA A 48 -6.28 6.58 10.35
C ALA A 48 -6.56 6.75 8.87
N LEU A 49 -6.18 5.76 8.05
CA LEU A 49 -6.44 5.81 6.62
C LEU A 49 -7.94 5.68 6.31
N ARG A 50 -8.65 4.84 7.03
CA ARG A 50 -10.12 4.74 6.89
C ARG A 50 -10.79 6.06 7.25
N ASP A 51 -10.37 6.67 8.35
CA ASP A 51 -10.91 7.94 8.79
C ASP A 51 -10.64 9.07 7.78
N ALA A 52 -9.56 8.93 7.00
CA ALA A 52 -9.22 9.88 5.94
C ALA A 52 -9.97 9.62 4.62
N GLY A 53 -10.80 8.58 4.55
CA GLY A 53 -11.64 8.32 3.39
C GLY A 53 -11.16 7.24 2.45
N TYR A 54 -10.08 6.53 2.79
CA TYR A 54 -9.59 5.43 1.96
C TYR A 54 -10.31 4.13 2.29
N GLU A 55 -10.44 3.25 1.30
CA GLU A 55 -10.82 1.87 1.54
C GLU A 55 -9.56 1.14 2.01
N VAL A 56 -9.63 0.51 3.18
CA VAL A 56 -8.47 -0.16 3.76
C VAL A 56 -8.78 -1.62 4.00
N ILE A 57 -7.91 -2.49 3.50
CA ILE A 57 -7.95 -3.91 3.77
C ILE A 57 -6.79 -4.23 4.70
N TYR A 58 -7.09 -4.58 5.93
CA TYR A 58 -6.08 -5.04 6.88
C TYR A 58 -6.01 -6.56 6.81
N THR A 59 -4.85 -7.10 6.43
CA THR A 59 -4.72 -8.55 6.19
C THR A 59 -4.57 -9.38 7.47
N GLY A 60 -4.28 -8.74 8.60
CA GLY A 60 -3.99 -9.48 9.82
C GLY A 60 -2.53 -9.87 9.93
N LEU A 61 -2.25 -10.71 10.92
CA LEU A 61 -0.90 -11.16 11.24
C LEU A 61 -0.45 -12.33 10.36
N HIS A 62 0.85 -12.57 10.38
CA HIS A 62 1.48 -13.78 9.83
C HIS A 62 1.22 -14.00 8.33
N GLN A 63 1.26 -12.92 7.58
CA GLN A 63 1.06 -13.00 6.14
C GLN A 63 2.38 -13.27 5.42
N THR A 64 2.36 -14.14 4.42
CA THR A 64 3.51 -14.30 3.54
C THR A 64 3.49 -13.17 2.49
N PRO A 65 4.64 -12.81 1.91
CA PRO A 65 4.64 -11.87 0.79
C PRO A 65 3.71 -12.29 -0.34
N GLU A 66 3.63 -13.59 -0.64
CA GLU A 66 2.74 -14.14 -1.66
C GLU A 66 1.27 -13.86 -1.33
N GLN A 67 0.86 -14.07 -0.08
CA GLN A 67 -0.51 -13.80 0.36
C GLN A 67 -0.85 -12.32 0.28
N ILE A 68 0.10 -11.46 0.65
CA ILE A 68 -0.09 -10.01 0.59
C ILE A 68 -0.30 -9.55 -0.85
N VAL A 69 0.54 -10.03 -1.76
CA VAL A 69 0.44 -9.68 -3.17
C VAL A 69 -0.86 -10.21 -3.78
N GLU A 70 -1.23 -11.43 -3.44
CA GLU A 70 -2.50 -11.99 -3.90
C GLU A 70 -3.69 -11.13 -3.46
N THR A 71 -3.70 -10.72 -2.20
CA THR A 71 -4.74 -9.83 -1.69
C THR A 71 -4.76 -8.49 -2.43
N ALA A 72 -3.60 -7.90 -2.65
CA ALA A 72 -3.50 -6.62 -3.34
C ALA A 72 -4.05 -6.70 -4.77
N ILE A 73 -3.77 -7.80 -5.45
CA ILE A 73 -4.25 -8.01 -6.81
C ILE A 73 -5.75 -8.28 -6.83
N GLN A 74 -6.24 -9.16 -5.95
CA GLN A 74 -7.66 -9.50 -5.88
C GLN A 74 -8.51 -8.29 -5.52
N GLU A 75 -8.02 -7.44 -4.63
CA GLU A 75 -8.74 -6.25 -4.18
C GLU A 75 -8.50 -5.04 -5.08
N ASP A 76 -7.70 -5.21 -6.11
CA ASP A 76 -7.33 -4.12 -7.01
C ASP A 76 -6.81 -2.91 -6.24
N ALA A 77 -5.87 -3.15 -5.33
CA ALA A 77 -5.33 -2.12 -4.47
C ALA A 77 -4.48 -1.11 -5.25
N ASP A 78 -4.50 0.12 -4.81
CA ASP A 78 -3.65 1.17 -5.36
C ASP A 78 -2.28 1.17 -4.69
N GLY A 79 -2.23 0.81 -3.42
CA GLY A 79 -0.99 0.74 -2.67
C GLY A 79 -1.02 -0.30 -1.57
N VAL A 80 0.16 -0.68 -1.11
CA VAL A 80 0.35 -1.63 -0.03
C VAL A 80 1.26 -1.01 1.02
N GLY A 81 0.77 -0.96 2.25
CA GLY A 81 1.56 -0.54 3.40
C GLY A 81 2.01 -1.75 4.21
N LEU A 82 3.30 -1.86 4.44
CA LEU A 82 3.89 -2.98 5.16
C LEU A 82 4.42 -2.53 6.52
N SER A 83 4.17 -3.31 7.55
CA SER A 83 4.67 -3.02 8.89
C SER A 83 5.52 -4.19 9.39
N CYS A 84 6.70 -3.90 9.90
CA CYS A 84 7.60 -4.94 10.40
C CYS A 84 8.38 -4.46 11.63
N HIS A 85 8.31 -5.23 12.71
CA HIS A 85 9.04 -4.96 13.95
C HIS A 85 10.06 -6.06 14.27
N SER A 86 10.14 -7.08 13.43
CA SER A 86 10.97 -8.28 13.69
C SER A 86 12.38 -8.20 13.12
N GLY A 87 12.70 -7.15 12.38
CA GLY A 87 13.99 -7.04 11.71
C GLY A 87 14.06 -7.71 10.34
N ALA A 88 12.98 -8.38 9.92
CA ALA A 88 12.96 -9.10 8.64
C ALA A 88 12.58 -8.22 7.45
N HIS A 89 12.49 -6.91 7.63
CA HIS A 89 12.06 -5.98 6.59
C HIS A 89 12.93 -6.02 5.33
N MET A 90 14.24 -6.23 5.49
CA MET A 90 15.14 -6.26 4.33
C MET A 90 14.92 -7.46 3.41
N THR A 91 14.34 -8.53 3.94
CA THR A 91 13.98 -9.70 3.15
C THR A 91 12.56 -9.61 2.64
N LEU A 92 11.63 -9.24 3.52
CA LEU A 92 10.20 -9.35 3.25
C LEU A 92 9.68 -8.20 2.38
N PHE A 93 10.14 -6.97 2.61
CA PHE A 93 9.62 -5.83 1.84
C PHE A 93 10.03 -5.89 0.36
N PRO A 94 11.31 -6.12 0.03
CA PRO A 94 11.69 -6.26 -1.38
C PRO A 94 10.97 -7.42 -2.07
N LYS A 95 10.69 -8.50 -1.33
CA LYS A 95 9.99 -9.65 -1.89
C LYS A 95 8.58 -9.29 -2.35
N VAL A 96 7.88 -8.46 -1.59
CA VAL A 96 6.54 -7.99 -1.97
C VAL A 96 6.62 -7.19 -3.28
N VAL A 97 7.58 -6.28 -3.39
CA VAL A 97 7.76 -5.48 -4.61
C VAL A 97 8.07 -6.38 -5.80
N GLU A 98 8.98 -7.32 -5.62
CA GLU A 98 9.36 -8.27 -6.67
C GLU A 98 8.15 -9.06 -7.18
N LEU A 99 7.35 -9.58 -6.25
CA LEU A 99 6.18 -10.38 -6.61
C LEU A 99 5.11 -9.55 -7.31
N LEU A 100 4.90 -8.31 -6.90
CA LEU A 100 3.99 -7.41 -7.59
C LEU A 100 4.42 -7.20 -9.04
N ARG A 101 5.70 -6.98 -9.25
CA ARG A 101 6.24 -6.80 -10.61
C ARG A 101 6.08 -8.04 -11.45
N LYS A 102 6.38 -9.21 -10.89
CA LYS A 102 6.24 -10.49 -11.61
C LYS A 102 4.82 -10.78 -12.03
N GLN A 103 3.85 -10.34 -11.27
CA GLN A 103 2.44 -10.59 -11.55
C GLN A 103 1.76 -9.47 -12.35
N GLY A 104 2.55 -8.55 -12.90
CA GLY A 104 2.01 -7.49 -13.73
C GLY A 104 1.34 -6.36 -12.95
N ALA A 105 1.64 -6.25 -11.67
CA ALA A 105 1.05 -5.23 -10.79
C ALA A 105 2.09 -4.21 -10.32
N ALA A 106 3.04 -3.87 -11.18
CA ALA A 106 4.09 -2.91 -10.85
C ALA A 106 3.57 -1.50 -10.56
N ASP A 107 2.35 -1.21 -10.96
CA ASP A 107 1.69 0.07 -10.70
C ASP A 107 1.15 0.19 -9.26
N VAL A 108 1.12 -0.90 -8.50
CA VAL A 108 0.77 -0.86 -7.08
C VAL A 108 1.99 -0.37 -6.31
N PHE A 109 1.89 0.79 -5.69
CA PHE A 109 3.03 1.32 -4.93
C PHE A 109 3.11 0.66 -3.56
N VAL A 110 4.33 0.65 -3.00
CA VAL A 110 4.59 0.03 -1.69
C VAL A 110 5.26 1.04 -0.78
N PHE A 111 4.75 1.17 0.43
CA PHE A 111 5.36 1.95 1.48
C PHE A 111 5.45 1.08 2.73
N GLY A 112 6.18 1.53 3.72
CA GLY A 112 6.35 0.69 4.90
C GLY A 112 6.66 1.47 6.14
N GLY A 113 6.70 0.77 7.25
CA GLY A 113 7.02 1.33 8.53
C GLY A 113 7.34 0.24 9.54
N GLY A 114 7.55 0.65 10.77
CA GLY A 114 7.90 -0.25 11.86
C GLY A 114 9.24 0.14 12.44
N ILE A 115 9.91 -0.80 13.09
CA ILE A 115 11.22 -0.56 13.67
C ILE A 115 12.28 -0.86 12.60
N ILE A 116 12.63 0.17 11.84
CA ILE A 116 13.55 0.05 10.70
C ILE A 116 14.72 0.99 10.92
N PRO A 117 15.95 0.48 10.96
CA PRO A 117 17.13 1.33 11.11
C PRO A 117 17.26 2.34 9.97
N LYS A 118 17.75 3.53 10.28
CA LYS A 118 17.88 4.60 9.29
C LYS A 118 18.74 4.18 8.10
N GLU A 119 19.79 3.41 8.34
CA GLU A 119 20.70 2.95 7.30
C GLU A 119 20.02 1.98 6.31
N ASP A 120 18.93 1.35 6.70
CA ASP A 120 18.19 0.44 5.82
C ASP A 120 17.21 1.18 4.92
N VAL A 121 16.83 2.40 5.27
CA VAL A 121 15.81 3.15 4.51
C VAL A 121 16.23 3.37 3.05
N PRO A 122 17.44 3.89 2.75
CA PRO A 122 17.85 4.06 1.35
C PRO A 122 17.90 2.75 0.60
N LYS A 123 18.30 1.66 1.26
CA LYS A 123 18.37 0.33 0.64
C LYS A 123 16.99 -0.16 0.26
N LEU A 124 16.01 0.02 1.13
CA LEU A 124 14.63 -0.35 0.84
C LEU A 124 14.07 0.48 -0.32
N GLN A 125 14.40 1.76 -0.36
CA GLN A 125 13.96 2.63 -1.44
C GLN A 125 14.54 2.20 -2.78
N GLU A 126 15.78 1.75 -2.80
CA GLU A 126 16.39 1.18 -4.00
C GLU A 126 15.65 -0.05 -4.50
N HIS A 127 15.04 -0.81 -3.59
CA HIS A 127 14.26 -2.00 -3.94
C HIS A 127 12.80 -1.68 -4.29
N GLY A 128 12.44 -0.41 -4.33
CA GLY A 128 11.10 -0.01 -4.77
C GLY A 128 10.11 0.30 -3.67
N ILE A 129 10.55 0.36 -2.41
CA ILE A 129 9.71 0.84 -1.32
C ILE A 129 9.75 2.36 -1.36
N GLU A 130 8.63 3.00 -1.69
CA GLU A 130 8.62 4.43 -1.97
C GLU A 130 8.83 5.31 -0.76
N LYS A 131 8.35 4.86 0.40
CA LYS A 131 8.46 5.64 1.63
C LYS A 131 8.53 4.73 2.83
N ILE A 132 9.37 5.09 3.79
CA ILE A 132 9.46 4.40 5.07
C ILE A 132 9.14 5.40 6.18
N PHE A 133 8.20 5.04 7.03
CA PHE A 133 7.82 5.83 8.21
C PHE A 133 8.45 5.20 9.43
N THR A 134 9.31 5.95 10.09
CA THR A 134 10.01 5.46 11.29
C THR A 134 9.14 5.63 12.53
N PRO A 135 9.48 4.94 13.64
CA PRO A 135 8.72 5.08 14.88
C PRO A 135 8.58 6.53 15.32
N GLY A 136 7.41 6.88 15.84
CA GLY A 136 7.13 8.25 16.26
C GLY A 136 6.54 9.13 15.18
N THR A 137 6.49 8.68 13.93
CA THR A 137 5.83 9.42 12.87
C THR A 137 4.34 9.51 13.16
N PRO A 138 3.75 10.71 13.19
CA PRO A 138 2.30 10.81 13.41
C PRO A 138 1.53 10.26 12.22
N THR A 139 0.36 9.71 12.49
CA THR A 139 -0.50 9.15 11.43
C THR A 139 -0.90 10.21 10.40
N SER A 140 -1.00 11.48 10.83
CA SER A 140 -1.30 12.58 9.90
C SER A 140 -0.23 12.70 8.80
N ALA A 141 1.04 12.47 9.13
CA ALA A 141 2.11 12.52 8.14
C ALA A 141 1.96 11.40 7.11
N ILE A 142 1.51 10.23 7.55
CA ILE A 142 1.26 9.10 6.65
C ILE A 142 0.10 9.41 5.71
N VAL A 143 -0.98 9.95 6.27
CA VAL A 143 -2.16 10.35 5.48
C VAL A 143 -1.78 11.42 4.45
N ASP A 144 -1.01 12.42 4.87
CA ASP A 144 -0.59 13.50 3.97
C ASP A 144 0.28 12.99 2.83
N TRP A 145 1.22 12.10 3.14
CA TRP A 145 2.06 11.50 2.09
C TRP A 145 1.22 10.71 1.09
N LEU A 146 0.28 9.91 1.58
CA LEU A 146 -0.60 9.15 0.70
C LEU A 146 -1.46 10.06 -0.17
N ARG A 147 -1.97 11.14 0.41
CA ARG A 147 -2.78 12.09 -0.33
C ARG A 147 -2.00 12.68 -1.50
N GLU A 148 -0.76 13.08 -1.26
CA GLU A 148 0.11 13.60 -2.31
C GLU A 148 0.44 12.52 -3.34
N ARG A 149 0.76 11.32 -2.89
CA ARG A 149 1.14 10.23 -3.79
C ARG A 149 -0.01 9.86 -4.72
N LEU A 150 -1.22 9.80 -4.20
CA LEU A 150 -2.40 9.45 -4.99
C LEU A 150 -2.88 10.60 -5.86
N ALA A 151 -2.69 11.82 -5.44
CA ALA A 151 -2.98 13.00 -6.28
C ALA A 151 -2.08 13.00 -7.52
N SER A 152 -0.80 12.71 -7.35
CA SER A 152 0.15 12.58 -8.45
C SER A 152 -0.28 11.50 -9.43
N ARG A 153 -0.72 10.36 -8.91
CA ARG A 153 -1.22 9.24 -9.73
C ARG A 153 -2.48 9.62 -10.51
N ARG A 154 -3.40 10.32 -9.85
CA ARG A 154 -4.63 10.79 -10.49
C ARG A 154 -4.33 11.76 -11.62
N THR A 155 -3.42 12.69 -11.38
CA THR A 155 -3.01 13.67 -12.40
C THR A 155 -2.40 12.97 -13.61
N ALA A 156 -1.51 12.00 -13.38
CA ALA A 156 -0.91 11.23 -14.45
C ALA A 156 -1.96 10.45 -15.24
N GLY A 157 -2.95 9.88 -14.53
CA GLY A 157 -4.05 9.15 -15.17
C GLY A 157 -4.95 10.03 -16.02
N THR A 158 -5.20 11.25 -15.59
CA THR A 158 -6.07 12.18 -16.33
C THR A 158 -5.33 12.89 -17.46
N GLY A 159 -4.01 12.99 -17.36
CA GLY A 159 -3.19 13.60 -18.39
C GLY A 159 -2.90 12.71 -19.57
N ALA A 160 -3.22 11.47 -19.45
CA ALA A 160 -2.90 10.48 -20.47
C ALA A 160 -3.91 10.53 -21.62
#